data_5fb78dac76615f4fa83f8a53f379702f
#
_entry.id   5fb78dac76615f4fa83f8a53f379702f
#
_cell.length_a   1.000
_cell.length_b   1.000
_cell.length_c   1.000
_cell.angle_alpha   90.00
_cell.angle_beta   90.00
_cell.angle_gamma   90.00
#
_symmetry.space_group_name_H-M   'P 1'
#
loop_
_entity.id
_entity.type
_entity.pdbx_description
1 polymer ?
#
loop_
_entity_poly.entity_id
_entity_poly.type
_entity_poly.pdbx_seq_one_letter_code
_entity_poly.pdbx_strand_id
1 'polypeptide(L)'
;VAISWQSVKTANFNASAAEAYPVNTTSTAITATLPSSPSVGDRIVFRDYNRTWDTNGLTIALNGNNWQGSQAANPVYTDEGGTVDIVYVDATKGWLPVHSVENAVKSQPSIRYLVIAGGGGTGRDNGGGGGAGGFRGGAVGDAFNAAGSTTYTATVGGGGGGTNESHTNASNSSLAGSGITTITATAGGFGGTAQGTGQNGGS
;
A
#
# COMPACT_ATOMS: atom_id res chain seq x y z
N VAL A 1 21.56 -29.98 6.90
CA VAL A 1 22.89 -29.49 6.47
C VAL A 1 23.24 -28.30 7.35
N ALA A 2 24.49 -28.27 7.87
CA ALA A 2 24.98 -27.09 8.59
C ALA A 2 25.13 -25.91 7.61
N ILE A 3 24.73 -24.72 8.03
CA ILE A 3 24.83 -23.49 7.23
C ILE A 3 26.15 -22.79 7.59
N SER A 4 26.96 -22.47 6.57
CA SER A 4 28.23 -21.76 6.73
C SER A 4 28.04 -20.26 6.49
N TRP A 5 28.35 -19.43 7.47
CA TRP A 5 28.29 -17.97 7.33
C TRP A 5 29.48 -17.46 6.52
N GLN A 6 29.16 -16.65 5.53
CA GLN A 6 30.11 -16.04 4.62
C GLN A 6 30.47 -14.61 5.05
N SER A 7 31.48 -14.02 4.41
CA SER A 7 31.79 -12.61 4.56
C SER A 7 30.63 -11.73 4.07
N VAL A 8 30.53 -10.51 4.62
CA VAL A 8 29.51 -9.51 4.23
C VAL A 8 29.61 -9.24 2.73
N LYS A 9 28.46 -9.28 2.05
CA LYS A 9 28.32 -8.93 0.63
C LYS A 9 27.92 -7.47 0.49
N THR A 10 28.68 -6.74 -0.30
CA THR A 10 28.49 -5.29 -0.59
C THR A 10 28.26 -5.02 -2.07
N ALA A 11 28.21 -6.05 -2.91
CA ALA A 11 27.94 -6.00 -4.33
C ALA A 11 27.20 -7.28 -4.76
N ASN A 12 26.73 -7.33 -6.01
CA ASN A 12 26.08 -8.51 -6.58
C ASN A 12 26.99 -9.74 -6.48
N PHE A 13 26.41 -10.89 -6.20
CA PHE A 13 27.15 -12.15 -6.00
C PHE A 13 26.35 -13.39 -6.40
N ASN A 14 27.04 -14.50 -6.60
CA ASN A 14 26.44 -15.81 -6.75
C ASN A 14 26.39 -16.49 -5.37
N ALA A 15 25.20 -16.96 -5.00
CA ALA A 15 24.98 -17.71 -3.78
C ALA A 15 25.21 -19.21 -4.00
N SER A 16 25.70 -19.90 -2.98
CA SER A 16 25.91 -21.35 -2.99
C SER A 16 25.03 -22.04 -1.93
N ALA A 17 24.71 -23.30 -2.17
CA ALA A 17 24.00 -24.14 -1.21
C ALA A 17 24.75 -24.28 0.11
N ALA A 18 24.01 -24.42 1.20
CA ALA A 18 24.50 -24.53 2.57
C ALA A 18 25.28 -23.30 3.07
N GLU A 19 25.04 -22.13 2.50
CA GLU A 19 25.68 -20.88 2.91
C GLU A 19 24.68 -19.85 3.41
N ALA A 20 25.15 -18.97 4.33
CA ALA A 20 24.44 -17.80 4.83
C ALA A 20 25.23 -16.52 4.52
N TYR A 21 24.53 -15.51 4.04
CA TYR A 21 25.14 -14.27 3.58
C TYR A 21 24.60 -13.07 4.33
N PRO A 22 25.43 -12.37 5.13
CA PRO A 22 25.11 -11.01 5.54
C PRO A 22 25.22 -10.10 4.32
N VAL A 23 24.14 -9.38 3.98
CA VAL A 23 24.06 -8.52 2.78
C VAL A 23 23.91 -7.08 3.22
N ASN A 24 24.88 -6.24 2.86
CA ASN A 24 24.91 -4.82 3.18
C ASN A 24 24.53 -3.99 1.95
N THR A 25 23.30 -3.51 1.92
CA THR A 25 22.74 -2.71 0.82
C THR A 25 22.82 -1.20 1.07
N THR A 26 23.60 -0.74 2.05
CA THR A 26 23.68 0.69 2.43
C THR A 26 23.92 1.61 1.21
N SER A 27 24.77 1.20 0.27
CA SER A 27 25.14 2.05 -0.86
C SER A 27 24.33 1.81 -2.13
N THR A 28 23.78 0.62 -2.32
CA THR A 28 23.04 0.22 -3.52
C THR A 28 22.25 -1.06 -3.28
N ALA A 29 21.19 -1.27 -4.07
CA ALA A 29 20.50 -2.55 -4.12
C ALA A 29 21.46 -3.66 -4.62
N ILE A 30 21.32 -4.86 -4.08
CA ILE A 30 22.18 -6.01 -4.37
C ILE A 30 21.32 -7.14 -4.95
N THR A 31 21.90 -7.82 -5.96
CA THR A 31 21.32 -9.04 -6.52
C THR A 31 22.15 -10.24 -6.10
N ALA A 32 21.52 -11.22 -5.44
CA ALA A 32 22.07 -12.53 -5.17
C ALA A 32 21.53 -13.52 -6.21
N THR A 33 22.41 -14.13 -6.99
CA THR A 33 22.03 -15.12 -8.02
C THR A 33 22.11 -16.52 -7.44
N LEU A 34 21.00 -17.25 -7.50
CA LEU A 34 20.90 -18.63 -7.02
C LEU A 34 21.63 -19.63 -7.94
N PRO A 35 22.00 -20.83 -7.44
CA PRO A 35 22.52 -21.90 -8.29
C PRO A 35 21.56 -22.25 -9.43
N SER A 36 22.09 -22.48 -10.63
CA SER A 36 21.28 -22.87 -11.80
C SER A 36 20.83 -24.33 -11.76
N SER A 37 21.51 -25.18 -11.00
CA SER A 37 21.24 -26.62 -10.88
C SER A 37 21.25 -27.02 -9.40
N PRO A 38 20.28 -26.56 -8.60
CA PRO A 38 20.22 -26.92 -7.20
C PRO A 38 19.77 -28.36 -6.99
N SER A 39 20.15 -28.95 -5.86
CA SER A 39 19.71 -30.27 -5.41
C SER A 39 18.60 -30.15 -4.36
N VAL A 40 17.74 -31.15 -4.28
CA VAL A 40 16.68 -31.21 -3.25
C VAL A 40 17.30 -31.13 -1.86
N GLY A 41 16.80 -30.19 -1.05
CA GLY A 41 17.31 -29.90 0.29
C GLY A 41 18.43 -28.85 0.34
N ASP A 42 18.87 -28.31 -0.79
CA ASP A 42 19.76 -27.14 -0.80
C ASP A 42 19.08 -25.97 -0.08
N ARG A 43 19.81 -25.35 0.84
CA ARG A 43 19.32 -24.27 1.69
C ARG A 43 20.28 -23.09 1.63
N ILE A 44 19.75 -21.88 1.53
CA ILE A 44 20.50 -20.64 1.48
C ILE A 44 19.82 -19.62 2.40
N VAL A 45 20.62 -18.85 3.14
CA VAL A 45 20.13 -17.83 4.05
C VAL A 45 20.72 -16.47 3.68
N PHE A 46 19.89 -15.43 3.65
CA PHE A 46 20.31 -14.04 3.49
C PHE A 46 19.88 -13.26 4.72
N ARG A 47 20.74 -12.38 5.20
CA ARG A 47 20.46 -11.51 6.35
C ARG A 47 20.77 -10.06 6.03
N ASP A 48 19.84 -9.17 6.29
CA ASP A 48 20.10 -7.74 6.24
C ASP A 48 21.14 -7.36 7.29
N TYR A 49 22.34 -6.99 6.81
CA TYR A 49 23.47 -6.70 7.68
C TYR A 49 23.32 -5.36 8.39
N ASN A 50 22.87 -4.34 7.68
CA ASN A 50 22.89 -2.95 8.15
C ASN A 50 21.48 -2.34 8.28
N ARG A 51 20.43 -3.18 8.21
CA ARG A 51 19.02 -2.74 8.29
C ARG A 51 18.66 -1.73 7.18
N THR A 52 19.07 -2.01 5.95
CA THR A 52 18.95 -1.08 4.81
C THR A 52 18.19 -1.66 3.62
N TRP A 53 17.58 -2.84 3.76
CA TRP A 53 16.80 -3.43 2.67
C TRP A 53 15.54 -2.63 2.34
N ASP A 54 15.00 -1.86 3.27
CA ASP A 54 13.86 -0.95 3.04
C ASP A 54 14.23 0.22 2.11
N THR A 55 15.48 0.65 2.14
CA THR A 55 16.01 1.72 1.28
C THR A 55 16.54 1.18 -0.05
N ASN A 56 17.33 0.11 0.01
CA ASN A 56 17.95 -0.56 -1.14
C ASN A 56 17.72 -2.07 -1.01
N GLY A 57 16.72 -2.61 -1.73
CA GLY A 57 16.29 -4.00 -1.59
C GLY A 57 17.33 -5.04 -2.00
N LEU A 58 17.18 -6.25 -1.44
CA LEU A 58 17.84 -7.46 -1.92
C LEU A 58 16.99 -8.14 -2.98
N THR A 59 17.51 -8.28 -4.19
CA THR A 59 16.90 -9.10 -5.26
C THR A 59 17.50 -10.50 -5.24
N ILE A 60 16.66 -11.53 -5.29
CA ILE A 60 17.09 -12.92 -5.46
C ILE A 60 16.84 -13.33 -6.92
N ALA A 61 17.89 -13.43 -7.71
CA ALA A 61 17.83 -13.89 -9.10
C ALA A 61 17.70 -15.41 -9.13
N LEU A 62 16.60 -15.91 -9.67
CA LEU A 62 16.21 -17.33 -9.63
C LEU A 62 17.03 -18.22 -10.57
N ASN A 63 17.76 -17.63 -11.52
CA ASN A 63 18.67 -18.32 -12.43
C ASN A 63 18.03 -19.51 -13.16
N GLY A 64 16.80 -19.32 -13.66
CA GLY A 64 16.05 -20.34 -14.41
C GLY A 64 15.23 -21.31 -13.56
N ASN A 65 15.30 -21.22 -12.25
CA ASN A 65 14.51 -22.08 -11.36
C ASN A 65 13.14 -21.46 -11.03
N ASN A 66 12.21 -22.28 -10.58
CA ASN A 66 10.93 -21.82 -10.07
C ASN A 66 11.04 -21.24 -8.66
N TRP A 67 10.13 -20.34 -8.34
CA TRP A 67 9.88 -19.80 -7.01
C TRP A 67 8.43 -20.09 -6.62
N GLN A 68 8.24 -20.90 -5.58
CA GLN A 68 6.91 -21.29 -5.10
C GLN A 68 5.99 -21.88 -6.20
N GLY A 69 6.58 -22.56 -7.19
CA GLY A 69 5.85 -23.20 -8.28
C GLY A 69 5.57 -22.31 -9.49
N SER A 70 6.18 -21.13 -9.57
CA SER A 70 6.06 -20.22 -10.70
C SER A 70 7.44 -19.68 -11.11
N GLN A 71 7.68 -19.53 -12.42
CA GLN A 71 8.78 -18.70 -12.94
C GLN A 71 8.35 -17.24 -12.96
N ALA A 72 8.02 -16.71 -11.82
CA ALA A 72 7.66 -15.31 -11.64
C ALA A 72 8.90 -14.39 -11.75
N ALA A 73 8.67 -13.08 -11.66
CA ALA A 73 9.76 -12.12 -11.48
C ALA A 73 10.62 -12.47 -10.26
N ASN A 74 11.90 -12.15 -10.32
CA ASN A 74 12.82 -12.32 -9.19
C ASN A 74 12.25 -11.65 -7.93
N PRO A 75 12.14 -12.36 -6.80
CA PRO A 75 11.65 -11.75 -5.57
C PRO A 75 12.60 -10.67 -5.06
N VAL A 76 12.03 -9.59 -4.56
CA VAL A 76 12.77 -8.47 -3.96
C VAL A 76 12.35 -8.35 -2.50
N TYR A 77 13.32 -8.34 -1.61
CA TYR A 77 13.11 -8.17 -0.17
C TYR A 77 13.46 -6.75 0.25
N THR A 78 12.52 -6.10 0.92
CA THR A 78 12.60 -4.69 1.32
C THR A 78 12.30 -4.48 2.81
N ASP A 79 12.36 -5.53 3.63
CA ASP A 79 12.08 -5.41 5.05
C ASP A 79 13.35 -5.10 5.83
N GLU A 80 13.32 -3.99 6.55
CA GLU A 80 14.41 -3.53 7.42
C GLU A 80 14.78 -4.62 8.46
N GLY A 81 16.03 -5.03 8.48
CA GLY A 81 16.51 -6.07 9.38
C GLY A 81 15.97 -7.48 9.05
N GLY A 82 15.50 -7.68 7.81
CA GLY A 82 14.93 -8.94 7.33
C GLY A 82 15.90 -10.11 7.30
N THR A 83 15.36 -11.31 7.27
CA THR A 83 16.07 -12.57 7.00
C THR A 83 15.27 -13.36 5.98
N VAL A 84 15.96 -13.90 5.00
CA VAL A 84 15.38 -14.78 3.98
C VAL A 84 16.08 -16.12 4.06
N ASP A 85 15.33 -17.17 4.33
CA ASP A 85 15.80 -18.53 4.46
C ASP A 85 15.01 -19.38 3.47
N ILE A 86 15.68 -19.95 2.49
CA ILE A 86 15.07 -20.67 1.38
C ILE A 86 15.62 -22.08 1.24
N VAL A 87 14.76 -22.98 0.79
CA VAL A 87 15.12 -24.38 0.49
C VAL A 87 14.64 -24.74 -0.93
N TYR A 88 15.45 -25.45 -1.67
CA TYR A 88 15.05 -26.05 -2.93
C TYR A 88 14.37 -27.40 -2.68
N VAL A 89 13.15 -27.58 -3.19
CA VAL A 89 12.36 -28.79 -2.94
C VAL A 89 12.26 -29.71 -4.15
N ASP A 90 12.05 -29.17 -5.34
CA ASP A 90 11.99 -29.90 -6.60
C ASP A 90 11.94 -28.94 -7.82
N ALA A 91 11.97 -29.47 -9.02
CA ALA A 91 11.92 -28.67 -10.24
C ALA A 91 10.53 -27.99 -10.48
N THR A 92 9.45 -28.53 -9.90
CA THR A 92 8.09 -27.99 -10.06
C THR A 92 7.86 -26.79 -9.16
N LYS A 93 8.23 -26.90 -7.89
CA LYS A 93 8.06 -25.84 -6.89
C LYS A 93 9.28 -24.90 -6.85
N GLY A 94 10.46 -25.42 -7.14
CA GLY A 94 11.69 -24.65 -7.07
C GLY A 94 12.10 -24.32 -5.63
N TRP A 95 12.47 -23.09 -5.41
CA TRP A 95 12.84 -22.56 -4.11
C TRP A 95 11.61 -22.14 -3.31
N LEU A 96 11.56 -22.55 -2.05
CA LEU A 96 10.53 -22.17 -1.09
C LEU A 96 11.15 -21.46 0.12
N PRO A 97 10.56 -20.35 0.61
CA PRO A 97 10.91 -19.77 1.89
C PRO A 97 10.57 -20.76 3.03
N VAL A 98 11.53 -21.01 3.92
CA VAL A 98 11.35 -21.85 5.11
C VAL A 98 10.80 -21.03 6.27
N HIS A 99 11.28 -19.80 6.39
CA HIS A 99 10.76 -18.77 7.27
C HIS A 99 10.70 -17.48 6.44
N SER A 100 9.54 -17.08 6.04
CA SER A 100 9.33 -15.73 5.62
C SER A 100 8.74 -14.96 6.79
N VAL A 101 9.51 -14.10 7.38
CA VAL A 101 8.93 -12.87 7.86
C VAL A 101 8.64 -12.11 6.57
N GLU A 102 7.40 -12.23 6.13
CA GLU A 102 6.80 -11.59 4.98
C GLU A 102 7.31 -12.02 3.59
N ASN A 103 6.35 -12.51 2.81
CA ASN A 103 6.39 -12.43 1.38
C ASN A 103 6.78 -11.01 0.95
N ALA A 104 7.54 -10.88 -0.14
CA ALA A 104 7.79 -9.61 -0.82
C ALA A 104 6.50 -8.90 -1.32
N VAL A 105 5.35 -9.42 -1.02
CA VAL A 105 4.07 -8.73 -1.11
C VAL A 105 3.79 -8.20 0.29
N LYS A 106 4.24 -6.98 0.59
CA LYS A 106 3.69 -6.24 1.72
C LYS A 106 2.17 -6.35 1.60
N SER A 107 1.53 -6.99 2.57
CA SER A 107 0.08 -6.94 2.64
C SER A 107 -0.25 -5.45 2.79
N GLN A 108 -0.83 -4.88 1.74
CA GLN A 108 -1.20 -3.48 1.77
C GLN A 108 -2.18 -3.29 2.94
N PRO A 109 -1.91 -2.36 3.86
CA PRO A 109 -2.82 -2.15 4.98
C PRO A 109 -4.20 -1.77 4.44
N SER A 110 -5.21 -2.49 4.90
CA SER A 110 -6.60 -2.17 4.60
C SER A 110 -7.03 -0.98 5.45
N ILE A 111 -7.27 0.16 4.79
CA ILE A 111 -7.68 1.40 5.44
C ILE A 111 -9.17 1.57 5.29
N ARG A 112 -9.88 1.60 6.42
CA ARG A 112 -11.29 2.00 6.47
C ARG A 112 -11.38 3.52 6.47
N TYR A 113 -12.38 4.05 5.78
CA TYR A 113 -12.56 5.49 5.63
C TYR A 113 -13.99 5.93 5.96
N LEU A 114 -14.12 7.20 6.31
CA LEU A 114 -15.37 7.92 6.39
C LEU A 114 -15.14 9.33 5.84
N VAL A 115 -15.80 9.66 4.73
CA VAL A 115 -15.75 10.98 4.11
C VAL A 115 -17.11 11.63 4.25
N ILE A 116 -17.15 12.79 4.91
CA ILE A 116 -18.39 13.56 5.15
C ILE A 116 -18.24 14.92 4.50
N ALA A 117 -19.21 15.32 3.69
CA ALA A 117 -19.23 16.64 3.04
C ALA A 117 -19.85 17.72 3.92
N GLY A 118 -19.63 18.98 3.56
CA GLY A 118 -20.23 20.13 4.24
C GLY A 118 -21.75 20.15 4.09
N GLY A 119 -22.45 20.51 5.16
CA GLY A 119 -23.90 20.80 5.13
C GLY A 119 -24.19 22.15 4.43
N GLY A 120 -25.31 22.24 3.71
CA GLY A 120 -25.74 23.46 3.02
C GLY A 120 -26.17 24.57 3.97
N GLY A 121 -26.10 25.81 3.51
CA GLY A 121 -26.61 26.98 4.23
C GLY A 121 -28.12 27.03 4.30
N THR A 122 -28.65 27.78 5.26
CA THR A 122 -30.11 28.06 5.39
C THR A 122 -30.59 28.99 4.30
N GLY A 123 -31.85 28.88 3.91
CA GLY A 123 -32.53 29.89 3.12
C GLY A 123 -32.80 31.18 3.94
N ARG A 124 -33.05 32.30 3.26
CA ARG A 124 -33.42 33.59 3.89
C ARG A 124 -34.95 33.75 3.97
N ASP A 125 -35.41 34.77 4.70
CA ASP A 125 -36.81 35.25 4.73
C ASP A 125 -37.85 34.14 4.98
N ASN A 126 -37.80 33.49 6.12
CA ASN A 126 -38.60 32.29 6.45
C ASN A 126 -38.33 31.09 5.51
N GLY A 127 -37.12 31.01 4.93
CA GLY A 127 -36.72 29.93 4.07
C GLY A 127 -36.44 28.62 4.79
N GLY A 128 -36.26 27.56 4.04
CA GLY A 128 -35.96 26.22 4.55
C GLY A 128 -34.55 26.08 5.10
N GLY A 129 -34.33 25.06 5.89
CA GLY A 129 -33.01 24.64 6.32
C GLY A 129 -32.18 24.09 5.13
N GLY A 130 -30.87 24.24 5.21
CA GLY A 130 -29.97 23.59 4.25
C GLY A 130 -29.96 22.07 4.39
N GLY A 131 -29.62 21.39 3.30
CA GLY A 131 -29.47 19.92 3.29
C GLY A 131 -28.22 19.48 4.04
N ALA A 132 -28.28 18.31 4.63
CA ALA A 132 -27.06 17.68 5.15
C ALA A 132 -26.07 17.37 4.03
N GLY A 133 -24.78 17.41 4.33
CA GLY A 133 -23.78 16.86 3.42
C GLY A 133 -23.90 15.33 3.35
N GLY A 134 -23.61 14.77 2.18
CA GLY A 134 -23.52 13.34 1.99
C GLY A 134 -22.36 12.73 2.75
N PHE A 135 -22.38 11.44 2.92
CA PHE A 135 -21.25 10.69 3.46
C PHE A 135 -20.92 9.48 2.59
N ARG A 136 -19.66 9.05 2.66
CA ARG A 136 -19.17 7.83 2.01
C ARG A 136 -18.32 7.06 2.99
N GLY A 137 -18.56 5.74 3.12
CA GLY A 137 -17.80 4.90 4.02
C GLY A 137 -18.52 4.60 5.32
N GLY A 138 -17.81 3.98 6.24
CA GLY A 138 -18.33 3.63 7.57
C GLY A 138 -18.97 2.24 7.66
N ALA A 139 -19.35 1.62 6.55
CA ALA A 139 -19.86 0.25 6.53
C ALA A 139 -18.73 -0.79 6.63
N VAL A 140 -19.11 -2.02 7.00
CA VAL A 140 -18.20 -3.17 6.88
C VAL A 140 -17.97 -3.42 5.39
N GLY A 141 -16.72 -3.25 4.92
CA GLY A 141 -16.37 -3.36 3.51
C GLY A 141 -15.97 -2.03 2.85
N ASP A 142 -16.26 -0.89 3.45
CA ASP A 142 -15.76 0.40 3.00
C ASP A 142 -14.29 0.56 3.40
N ALA A 143 -13.43 -0.07 2.61
CA ALA A 143 -12.00 -0.05 2.82
C ALA A 143 -11.27 -0.12 1.46
N PHE A 144 -10.03 0.35 1.43
CA PHE A 144 -9.14 0.15 0.31
C PHE A 144 -7.77 -0.30 0.82
N ASN A 145 -7.03 -1.00 -0.02
CA ASN A 145 -5.67 -1.41 0.29
C ASN A 145 -4.72 -0.26 -0.08
N ALA A 146 -4.09 0.33 0.93
CA ALA A 146 -3.17 1.44 0.72
C ALA A 146 -1.82 0.93 0.20
N ALA A 147 -1.38 1.45 -0.96
CA ALA A 147 -0.05 1.17 -1.46
C ALA A 147 1.01 1.86 -0.57
N GLY A 148 2.09 1.14 -0.27
CA GLY A 148 3.23 1.70 0.46
C GLY A 148 3.88 2.86 -0.31
N SER A 149 4.43 3.83 0.40
CA SER A 149 5.11 5.01 -0.17
C SER A 149 4.23 5.85 -1.11
N THR A 150 2.90 5.81 -0.89
CA THR A 150 1.92 6.56 -1.69
C THR A 150 1.30 7.68 -0.86
N THR A 151 1.19 8.86 -1.47
CA THR A 151 0.49 9.99 -0.85
C THR A 151 -0.99 9.92 -1.16
N TYR A 152 -1.81 10.01 -0.12
CA TYR A 152 -3.26 10.17 -0.23
C TYR A 152 -3.62 11.59 0.19
N THR A 153 -4.46 12.25 -0.62
CA THR A 153 -4.92 13.62 -0.35
C THR A 153 -6.34 13.58 0.17
N ALA A 154 -6.54 14.08 1.37
CA ALA A 154 -7.87 14.32 1.93
C ALA A 154 -8.24 15.79 1.76
N THR A 155 -9.36 16.05 1.08
CA THR A 155 -9.94 17.38 0.93
C THR A 155 -11.17 17.46 1.81
N VAL A 156 -11.23 18.47 2.67
CA VAL A 156 -12.39 18.72 3.54
C VAL A 156 -13.19 19.89 2.99
N GLY A 157 -14.41 19.64 2.58
CA GLY A 157 -15.32 20.66 2.06
C GLY A 157 -15.89 21.52 3.17
N GLY A 158 -15.97 22.82 2.94
CA GLY A 158 -16.62 23.78 3.84
C GLY A 158 -18.16 23.64 3.83
N GLY A 159 -18.79 24.04 4.93
CA GLY A 159 -20.25 24.22 4.98
C GLY A 159 -20.71 25.38 4.14
N GLY A 160 -21.96 25.35 3.70
CA GLY A 160 -22.61 26.47 3.02
C GLY A 160 -22.94 27.60 4.02
N GLY A 161 -22.75 28.85 3.58
CA GLY A 161 -23.15 30.05 4.33
C GLY A 161 -24.54 30.51 3.95
N GLY A 162 -25.27 31.07 4.91
CA GLY A 162 -26.50 31.83 4.68
C GLY A 162 -26.35 33.22 5.26
N THR A 163 -26.47 34.24 4.42
CA THR A 163 -26.57 35.65 4.82
C THR A 163 -27.88 36.22 4.28
N ASN A 164 -28.29 37.39 4.77
CA ASN A 164 -29.53 38.03 4.28
C ASN A 164 -29.51 38.37 2.78
N GLU A 165 -28.37 38.25 2.10
CA GLU A 165 -28.23 38.63 0.68
C GLU A 165 -27.71 37.50 -0.21
N SER A 166 -27.13 36.48 0.33
CA SER A 166 -26.63 35.37 -0.48
C SER A 166 -26.58 34.03 0.27
N HIS A 167 -26.84 32.97 -0.44
CA HIS A 167 -26.64 31.61 0.04
C HIS A 167 -25.53 30.97 -0.78
N THR A 168 -24.68 30.23 -0.11
CA THR A 168 -23.63 29.49 -0.80
C THR A 168 -23.83 28.00 -0.56
N ASN A 169 -23.59 27.21 -1.62
CA ASN A 169 -23.53 25.77 -1.49
C ASN A 169 -22.34 25.39 -0.60
N ALA A 170 -22.49 24.30 0.11
CA ALA A 170 -21.37 23.62 0.71
C ALA A 170 -20.41 23.07 -0.37
N SER A 171 -19.27 22.59 0.06
CA SER A 171 -18.29 21.95 -0.82
C SER A 171 -18.17 20.47 -0.55
N ASN A 172 -17.83 19.71 -1.60
CA ASN A 172 -17.58 18.27 -1.49
C ASN A 172 -16.33 18.00 -0.64
N SER A 173 -16.37 16.90 0.11
CA SER A 173 -15.18 16.30 0.70
C SER A 173 -14.73 15.11 -0.13
N SER A 174 -13.42 14.86 -0.21
CA SER A 174 -12.91 13.74 -0.98
C SER A 174 -11.64 13.15 -0.42
N LEU A 175 -11.41 11.88 -0.77
CA LEU A 175 -10.15 11.17 -0.56
C LEU A 175 -9.67 10.68 -1.92
N ALA A 176 -8.46 11.08 -2.32
CA ALA A 176 -7.86 10.73 -3.61
C ALA A 176 -6.42 10.24 -3.42
N GLY A 177 -5.95 9.39 -4.32
CA GLY A 177 -4.57 8.88 -4.31
C GLY A 177 -4.35 7.85 -5.41
N SER A 178 -3.11 7.47 -5.62
CA SER A 178 -2.80 6.42 -6.59
C SER A 178 -3.34 5.07 -6.14
N GLY A 179 -3.90 4.31 -7.07
CA GLY A 179 -4.45 2.97 -6.81
C GLY A 179 -5.86 2.95 -6.23
N ILE A 180 -6.51 4.11 -6.04
CA ILE A 180 -7.92 4.19 -5.64
C ILE A 180 -8.72 5.09 -6.60
N THR A 181 -9.97 4.74 -6.82
CA THR A 181 -10.93 5.69 -7.40
C THR A 181 -11.23 6.76 -6.36
N THR A 182 -11.20 8.04 -6.76
CA THR A 182 -11.51 9.15 -5.85
C THR A 182 -12.85 8.93 -5.16
N ILE A 183 -12.84 8.91 -3.84
CA ILE A 183 -14.02 8.76 -2.99
C ILE A 183 -14.53 10.16 -2.68
N THR A 184 -15.72 10.50 -3.17
CA THR A 184 -16.29 11.84 -2.99
C THR A 184 -17.62 11.75 -2.26
N ALA A 185 -17.77 12.53 -1.20
CA ALA A 185 -19.05 12.82 -0.56
C ALA A 185 -19.58 14.15 -1.11
N THR A 186 -20.83 14.18 -1.56
CA THR A 186 -21.46 15.33 -2.18
C THR A 186 -21.92 16.34 -1.13
N ALA A 187 -21.69 17.60 -1.39
CA ALA A 187 -22.10 18.70 -0.52
C ALA A 187 -23.62 18.79 -0.33
N GLY A 188 -24.05 19.30 0.81
CA GLY A 188 -25.43 19.68 1.04
C GLY A 188 -25.84 20.92 0.22
N GLY A 189 -27.03 20.93 -0.33
CA GLY A 189 -27.61 22.09 -1.01
C GLY A 189 -28.14 23.12 -0.02
N PHE A 190 -28.21 24.39 -0.40
CA PHE A 190 -28.80 25.42 0.41
C PHE A 190 -30.34 25.32 0.46
N GLY A 191 -30.95 25.78 1.55
CA GLY A 191 -32.39 25.83 1.73
C GLY A 191 -33.06 26.86 0.82
N GLY A 192 -34.28 26.58 0.36
CA GLY A 192 -35.08 27.52 -0.45
C GLY A 192 -35.40 28.83 0.28
N THR A 193 -35.63 29.90 -0.48
CA THR A 193 -36.16 31.16 0.06
C THR A 193 -37.65 31.19 -0.03
N ALA A 194 -38.30 32.20 0.58
CA ALA A 194 -39.78 32.37 0.49
C ALA A 194 -40.30 32.47 -0.97
N GLN A 195 -39.45 32.81 -1.93
CA GLN A 195 -39.78 32.98 -3.33
C GLN A 195 -38.93 32.15 -4.31
N GLY A 196 -38.07 31.26 -3.81
CA GLY A 196 -37.18 30.47 -4.61
C GLY A 196 -36.96 29.04 -4.06
N THR A 197 -36.70 28.11 -4.98
CA THR A 197 -36.43 26.71 -4.64
C THR A 197 -35.01 26.54 -4.09
N GLY A 198 -34.85 25.63 -3.11
CA GLY A 198 -33.56 25.20 -2.63
C GLY A 198 -32.80 24.37 -3.68
N GLN A 199 -31.55 24.12 -3.41
CA GLN A 199 -30.70 23.27 -4.25
C GLN A 199 -30.68 21.84 -3.73
N ASN A 200 -30.59 20.88 -4.65
CA ASN A 200 -30.36 19.48 -4.29
C ASN A 200 -28.98 19.34 -3.63
N GLY A 201 -28.91 18.58 -2.57
CA GLY A 201 -27.69 18.29 -1.84
C GLY A 201 -27.36 16.81 -1.80
N GLY A 202 -26.24 16.51 -1.19
CA GLY A 202 -25.69 15.17 -1.12
C GLY A 202 -26.63 14.11 -0.56
N SER A 203 -26.51 12.96 -1.16
CA SER A 203 -27.11 11.69 -0.72
C SER A 203 -26.02 10.63 -0.61
#